data_b6ed1034b2e36e304839d442a7d68a4c
#
_entry.id   b6ed1034b2e36e304839d442a7d68a4c
#
_cell.length_a   1.000
_cell.length_b   1.000
_cell.length_c   1.000
_cell.angle_alpha   90.00
_cell.angle_beta   90.00
_cell.angle_gamma   90.00
#
_symmetry.space_group_name_H-M   'P 1'
#
loop_
_entity.id
_entity.type
_entity.pdbx_description
1 polymer ?
#
loop_
_entity_poly.entity_id
_entity_poly.type
_entity_poly.pdbx_seq_one_letter_code
_entity_poly.pdbx_strand_id
1 'polypeptide(L)'
;MKSSLSRGFITTAITVSVLSGVARAGGTDEYGCSNATLKGEYAFGVTAYTSTSLPNSPPYVVGVVNGIKMFDGHGNLTQRDYQGDNNAGPDFSPPGQETGTYTVNSDCTGSMVINLNAPVTSGSTGVINIMFVISDGGRHIHEVVSEFTPPGASGPVSNQTSADDWKVASQQEQ
;
A
#
# COMPACT_ATOMS: atom_id res chain seq x y z
N MET A 1 -3.83 90.42 32.96
CA MET A 1 -4.40 89.08 32.81
C MET A 1 -3.52 88.27 31.93
N LYS A 2 -2.78 87.30 32.47
CA LYS A 2 -1.87 86.43 31.74
C LYS A 2 -2.48 85.03 31.66
N SER A 3 -2.84 84.56 30.48
CA SER A 3 -3.31 83.19 30.26
C SER A 3 -2.12 82.32 29.89
N SER A 4 -1.88 81.32 30.73
CA SER A 4 -0.86 80.27 30.53
C SER A 4 -1.45 79.15 29.71
N LEU A 5 -0.89 78.86 28.51
CA LEU A 5 -1.20 77.73 27.70
C LEU A 5 -0.29 76.54 28.14
N SER A 6 -0.91 75.54 28.74
CA SER A 6 -0.26 74.27 29.05
C SER A 6 -0.21 73.41 27.77
N ARG A 7 1.00 73.08 27.31
CA ARG A 7 1.22 72.13 26.20
C ARG A 7 1.32 70.71 26.77
N GLY A 8 0.26 69.95 26.58
CA GLY A 8 0.25 68.52 26.88
C GLY A 8 1.08 67.75 25.85
N PHE A 9 2.14 67.06 26.25
CA PHE A 9 2.84 66.09 25.42
C PHE A 9 2.08 64.76 25.44
N ILE A 10 1.55 64.34 24.30
CA ILE A 10 0.99 62.99 24.12
C ILE A 10 2.16 62.09 23.72
N THR A 11 2.56 61.27 24.67
CA THR A 11 3.56 60.22 24.41
C THR A 11 2.83 59.00 23.85
N THR A 12 2.92 58.80 22.52
CA THR A 12 2.36 57.61 21.88
C THR A 12 3.33 56.44 22.10
N ALA A 13 3.00 55.50 22.98
CA ALA A 13 3.74 54.28 23.17
C ALA A 13 3.42 53.33 21.98
N ILE A 14 4.38 53.12 21.09
CA ILE A 14 4.29 52.10 20.04
C ILE A 14 4.67 50.76 20.66
N THR A 15 3.66 49.93 20.94
CA THR A 15 3.85 48.52 21.32
C THR A 15 4.21 47.73 20.08
N VAL A 16 5.49 47.41 19.88
CA VAL A 16 5.92 46.46 18.88
C VAL A 16 5.61 45.04 19.38
N SER A 17 4.52 44.46 18.90
CA SER A 17 4.22 43.05 19.11
C SER A 17 5.15 42.21 18.25
N VAL A 18 6.23 41.69 18.86
CA VAL A 18 7.05 40.66 18.25
C VAL A 18 6.23 39.37 18.18
N LEU A 19 5.62 39.10 17.05
CA LEU A 19 5.13 37.75 16.73
C LEU A 19 6.36 36.85 16.67
N SER A 20 6.65 36.19 17.78
CA SER A 20 7.55 35.06 17.80
C SER A 20 6.86 33.94 16.99
N GLY A 21 7.12 33.95 15.68
CA GLY A 21 6.85 32.83 14.82
C GLY A 21 7.64 31.66 15.41
N VAL A 22 6.96 30.76 16.12
CA VAL A 22 7.51 29.43 16.41
C VAL A 22 7.71 28.79 15.05
N ALA A 23 8.90 28.92 14.50
CA ALA A 23 9.36 28.01 13.48
C ALA A 23 9.22 26.62 14.14
N ARG A 24 8.18 25.89 13.83
CA ARG A 24 8.15 24.45 14.04
C ARG A 24 9.33 23.94 13.24
N ALA A 25 10.46 23.78 13.91
CA ALA A 25 11.48 22.85 13.45
C ALA A 25 10.69 21.58 13.16
N GLY A 26 10.70 21.12 11.90
CA GLY A 26 10.03 19.92 11.50
C GLY A 26 10.45 18.81 12.45
N GLY A 27 9.64 18.58 13.48
CA GLY A 27 9.67 17.35 14.20
C GLY A 27 9.45 16.31 13.11
N THR A 28 10.38 15.41 12.94
CA THR A 28 10.10 14.12 12.33
C THR A 28 8.93 13.60 13.14
N ASP A 29 7.71 13.77 12.59
CA ASP A 29 6.55 13.11 13.15
C ASP A 29 6.91 11.63 13.08
N GLU A 30 7.30 11.08 14.22
CA GLU A 30 7.59 9.69 14.47
C GLU A 30 6.24 8.91 14.46
N TYR A 31 5.41 9.20 13.45
CA TYR A 31 4.27 8.38 13.11
C TYR A 31 4.81 7.21 12.31
N GLY A 32 5.30 6.22 13.05
CA GLY A 32 5.63 4.94 12.47
C GLY A 32 4.42 4.39 11.71
N CYS A 33 4.67 3.61 10.70
CA CYS A 33 3.60 2.90 9.99
C CYS A 33 2.89 1.90 10.91
N SER A 34 1.69 1.54 10.54
CA SER A 34 0.87 0.51 11.20
C SER A 34 -0.10 -0.09 10.17
N ASN A 35 -0.85 -1.11 10.54
CA ASN A 35 -1.89 -1.66 9.67
C ASN A 35 -2.88 -0.58 9.18
N ALA A 36 -3.17 0.44 9.99
CA ALA A 36 -4.04 1.54 9.62
C ALA A 36 -3.48 2.44 8.50
N THR A 37 -2.17 2.38 8.24
CA THR A 37 -1.53 3.08 7.11
C THR A 37 -2.05 2.55 5.78
N LEU A 38 -2.34 1.25 5.72
CA LEU A 38 -2.93 0.60 4.57
C LEU A 38 -4.44 0.46 4.80
N LYS A 39 -5.21 1.40 4.25
CA LYS A 39 -6.67 1.36 4.28
C LYS A 39 -7.23 1.85 2.95
N GLY A 40 -8.16 1.08 2.36
CA GLY A 40 -8.83 1.39 1.08
C GLY A 40 -8.34 0.53 -0.07
N GLU A 41 -8.64 0.98 -1.27
CA GLU A 41 -8.36 0.27 -2.52
C GLU A 41 -7.00 0.65 -3.10
N TYR A 42 -6.31 -0.37 -3.62
CA TYR A 42 -5.03 -0.24 -4.31
C TYR A 42 -5.09 -1.02 -5.61
N ALA A 43 -4.84 -0.34 -6.72
CA ALA A 43 -4.63 -0.99 -8.01
C ALA A 43 -3.19 -1.50 -8.07
N PHE A 44 -2.98 -2.73 -8.51
CA PHE A 44 -1.66 -3.33 -8.59
C PHE A 44 -1.37 -3.92 -9.96
N GLY A 45 -0.07 -3.98 -10.29
CA GLY A 45 0.45 -4.69 -11.44
C GLY A 45 1.60 -5.60 -11.01
N VAL A 46 1.57 -6.85 -11.45
CA VAL A 46 2.55 -7.88 -11.14
C VAL A 46 3.29 -8.29 -12.39
N THR A 47 4.61 -8.43 -12.29
CA THR A 47 5.42 -9.16 -13.27
C THR A 47 6.06 -10.36 -12.56
N ALA A 48 5.73 -11.55 -13.02
CA ALA A 48 6.19 -12.81 -12.45
C ALA A 48 7.09 -13.58 -13.43
N TYR A 49 8.19 -14.08 -12.92
CA TYR A 49 9.06 -15.02 -13.61
C TYR A 49 9.00 -16.34 -12.86
N THR A 50 8.38 -17.34 -13.45
CA THR A 50 8.28 -18.68 -12.85
C THR A 50 9.23 -19.62 -13.59
N SER A 51 10.13 -20.27 -12.86
CA SER A 51 10.96 -21.31 -13.45
C SER A 51 10.10 -22.56 -13.65
N THR A 52 9.97 -23.00 -14.90
CA THR A 52 9.55 -24.37 -15.14
C THR A 52 10.68 -25.30 -14.71
N SER A 53 10.38 -26.31 -13.94
CA SER A 53 11.33 -27.25 -13.30
C SER A 53 12.11 -28.16 -14.27
N LEU A 54 12.41 -27.69 -15.46
CA LEU A 54 13.21 -28.43 -16.42
C LEU A 54 14.65 -27.89 -16.41
N PRO A 55 15.64 -28.74 -16.04
CA PRO A 55 17.02 -28.34 -15.87
C PRO A 55 17.71 -28.02 -17.18
N ASN A 56 17.37 -27.29 -18.07
CA ASN A 56 18.02 -26.80 -19.28
C ASN A 56 17.05 -26.09 -20.26
N SER A 57 15.84 -25.76 -19.80
CA SER A 57 14.97 -24.88 -20.58
C SER A 57 15.27 -23.42 -20.25
N PRO A 58 15.18 -22.49 -21.21
CA PRO A 58 15.13 -21.07 -20.87
C PRO A 58 13.93 -20.88 -19.94
N PRO A 59 14.16 -20.31 -18.78
CA PRO A 59 13.44 -20.70 -17.56
C PRO A 59 12.20 -19.88 -17.27
N TYR A 60 11.67 -19.05 -18.17
CA TYR A 60 10.77 -18.03 -17.66
C TYR A 60 9.47 -18.01 -18.45
N VAL A 61 8.42 -18.51 -17.80
CA VAL A 61 7.08 -18.04 -18.12
C VAL A 61 6.95 -16.66 -17.47
N VAL A 62 6.78 -15.64 -18.28
CA VAL A 62 6.44 -14.31 -17.77
C VAL A 62 4.94 -14.30 -17.53
N GLY A 63 4.54 -14.27 -16.27
CA GLY A 63 3.17 -14.01 -15.88
C GLY A 63 2.98 -12.50 -15.70
N VAL A 64 1.88 -11.97 -16.17
CA VAL A 64 1.44 -10.60 -15.89
C VAL A 64 0.07 -10.66 -15.24
N VAL A 65 -0.08 -9.94 -14.15
CA VAL A 65 -1.33 -9.89 -13.39
C VAL A 65 -1.65 -8.45 -13.09
N ASN A 66 -2.90 -8.06 -13.23
CA ASN A 66 -3.39 -6.77 -12.77
C ASN A 66 -4.60 -6.99 -11.88
N GLY A 67 -4.76 -6.16 -10.87
CA GLY A 67 -5.88 -6.31 -9.97
C GLY A 67 -6.09 -5.16 -9.02
N ILE A 68 -6.96 -5.43 -8.06
CA ILE A 68 -7.29 -4.52 -6.96
C ILE A 68 -7.18 -5.28 -5.66
N LYS A 69 -6.43 -4.70 -4.70
CA LYS A 69 -6.43 -5.10 -3.29
C LYS A 69 -7.24 -4.12 -2.47
N MET A 70 -8.03 -4.63 -1.55
CA MET A 70 -8.79 -3.85 -0.58
C MET A 70 -8.25 -4.14 0.81
N PHE A 71 -7.64 -3.16 1.46
CA PHE A 71 -7.14 -3.26 2.82
C PHE A 71 -8.13 -2.64 3.80
N ASP A 72 -8.46 -3.35 4.90
CA ASP A 72 -9.40 -2.86 5.91
C ASP A 72 -8.80 -1.89 6.96
N GLY A 73 -7.48 -1.77 7.00
CA GLY A 73 -6.74 -1.00 8.01
C GLY A 73 -6.54 -1.75 9.33
N HIS A 74 -6.99 -2.99 9.44
CA HIS A 74 -6.94 -3.80 10.66
C HIS A 74 -6.14 -5.10 10.50
N GLY A 75 -5.56 -5.33 9.33
CA GLY A 75 -4.75 -6.51 9.05
C GLY A 75 -5.42 -7.54 8.15
N ASN A 76 -6.58 -7.24 7.57
CA ASN A 76 -7.21 -8.12 6.58
C ASN A 76 -7.26 -7.45 5.22
N LEU A 77 -7.18 -8.26 4.17
CA LEU A 77 -7.31 -7.81 2.80
C LEU A 77 -8.18 -8.78 1.98
N THR A 78 -8.74 -8.26 0.91
CA THR A 78 -9.29 -9.04 -0.20
C THR A 78 -8.62 -8.60 -1.48
N GLN A 79 -8.52 -9.51 -2.45
CA GLN A 79 -7.93 -9.23 -3.75
C GLN A 79 -8.86 -9.73 -4.85
N ARG A 80 -8.79 -9.07 -6.00
CA ARG A 80 -9.32 -9.53 -7.27
C ARG A 80 -8.31 -9.25 -8.33
N ASP A 81 -8.02 -10.23 -9.16
CA ASP A 81 -7.05 -10.07 -10.22
C ASP A 81 -7.50 -10.66 -11.57
N TYR A 82 -6.76 -10.31 -12.59
CA TYR A 82 -6.81 -10.89 -13.92
C TYR A 82 -5.40 -11.31 -14.31
N GLN A 83 -5.24 -12.58 -14.56
CA GLN A 83 -3.97 -13.16 -15.00
C GLN A 83 -3.93 -13.23 -16.51
N GLY A 84 -2.94 -12.56 -17.11
CA GLY A 84 -2.72 -12.58 -18.54
C GLY A 84 -1.92 -13.82 -18.96
N ASP A 85 -2.60 -14.95 -19.14
CA ASP A 85 -2.04 -16.15 -19.74
C ASP A 85 -3.02 -16.74 -20.79
N ASN A 86 -2.58 -17.74 -21.52
CA ASN A 86 -3.40 -18.37 -22.55
C ASN A 86 -4.57 -19.21 -21.97
N ASN A 87 -4.63 -19.39 -20.65
CA ASN A 87 -5.63 -20.15 -19.93
C ASN A 87 -6.50 -19.25 -19.04
N ALA A 88 -6.21 -17.94 -19.00
CA ALA A 88 -7.02 -16.99 -18.25
C ALA A 88 -8.47 -16.99 -18.78
N GLY A 89 -9.41 -16.98 -17.88
CA GLY A 89 -10.81 -16.71 -18.21
C GLY A 89 -10.98 -15.26 -18.73
N PRO A 90 -12.16 -14.92 -19.27
CA PRO A 90 -12.40 -13.58 -19.80
C PRO A 90 -12.55 -12.50 -18.72
N ASP A 91 -12.64 -12.87 -17.46
CA ASP A 91 -13.04 -11.99 -16.37
C ASP A 91 -12.06 -12.00 -15.20
N PHE A 92 -12.11 -10.95 -14.39
CA PHE A 92 -11.43 -10.92 -13.10
C PHE A 92 -11.93 -12.03 -12.16
N SER A 93 -11.06 -12.46 -11.25
CA SER A 93 -11.46 -13.39 -10.19
C SER A 93 -12.70 -12.88 -9.44
N PRO A 94 -13.62 -13.77 -9.03
CA PRO A 94 -14.82 -13.38 -8.31
C PRO A 94 -14.50 -12.66 -6.99
N PRO A 95 -15.36 -11.72 -6.56
CA PRO A 95 -15.20 -11.07 -5.26
C PRO A 95 -15.15 -12.08 -4.10
N GLY A 96 -14.17 -11.92 -3.18
CA GLY A 96 -14.02 -12.78 -2.01
C GLY A 96 -13.36 -14.14 -2.27
N GLN A 97 -12.96 -14.43 -3.51
CA GLN A 97 -12.21 -15.63 -3.83
C GLN A 97 -10.77 -15.56 -3.32
N GLU A 98 -10.19 -14.37 -3.26
CA GLU A 98 -8.85 -14.13 -2.77
C GLU A 98 -8.93 -13.27 -1.51
N THR A 99 -8.48 -13.85 -0.41
CA THR A 99 -8.52 -13.22 0.92
C THR A 99 -7.18 -13.37 1.59
N GLY A 100 -6.82 -12.44 2.45
CA GLY A 100 -5.54 -12.51 3.12
C GLY A 100 -5.47 -11.71 4.41
N THR A 101 -4.31 -11.80 5.01
CA THR A 101 -3.94 -11.01 6.20
C THR A 101 -2.64 -10.29 5.94
N TYR A 102 -2.42 -9.16 6.63
CA TYR A 102 -1.17 -8.42 6.55
C TYR A 102 -0.77 -7.83 7.90
N THR A 103 0.51 -7.54 8.03
CA THR A 103 1.09 -6.86 9.19
C THR A 103 2.05 -5.78 8.72
N VAL A 104 1.93 -4.58 9.27
CA VAL A 104 2.80 -3.44 9.01
C VAL A 104 3.63 -3.14 10.25
N ASN A 105 4.95 -3.10 10.09
CA ASN A 105 5.90 -2.68 11.11
C ASN A 105 6.00 -1.16 11.19
N SER A 106 6.51 -0.64 12.32
CA SER A 106 6.68 0.81 12.53
C SER A 106 7.67 1.47 11.57
N ASP A 107 8.58 0.70 10.96
CA ASP A 107 9.54 1.15 9.95
C ASP A 107 8.97 1.14 8.51
N CYS A 108 7.67 0.94 8.36
CA CYS A 108 6.96 0.85 7.08
C CYS A 108 7.30 -0.38 6.22
N THR A 109 8.00 -1.36 6.77
CA THR A 109 8.07 -2.70 6.18
C THR A 109 6.86 -3.54 6.59
N GLY A 110 6.59 -4.61 5.87
CA GLY A 110 5.51 -5.51 6.26
C GLY A 110 5.52 -6.84 5.53
N SER A 111 4.56 -7.66 5.89
CA SER A 111 4.30 -8.94 5.24
C SER A 111 2.80 -9.14 5.03
N MET A 112 2.45 -9.89 3.99
CA MET A 112 1.08 -10.34 3.78
C MET A 112 1.04 -11.78 3.28
N VAL A 113 -0.07 -12.44 3.56
CA VAL A 113 -0.40 -13.77 3.07
C VAL A 113 -1.72 -13.69 2.34
N ILE A 114 -1.75 -14.11 1.08
CA ILE A 114 -2.96 -14.16 0.27
C ILE A 114 -3.30 -15.61 -0.02
N ASN A 115 -4.52 -16.01 0.32
CA ASN A 115 -5.06 -17.31 0.01
C ASN A 115 -5.82 -17.22 -1.32
N LEU A 116 -5.37 -17.97 -2.30
CA LEU A 116 -6.05 -18.16 -3.57
C LEU A 116 -7.06 -19.29 -3.41
N ASN A 117 -8.29 -18.93 -3.07
CA ASN A 117 -9.35 -19.91 -2.94
C ASN A 117 -9.75 -20.35 -4.35
N ALA A 118 -9.36 -21.55 -4.73
CA ALA A 118 -9.83 -22.15 -5.97
C ALA A 118 -11.37 -22.24 -5.99
N PRO A 119 -12.00 -22.22 -7.17
CA PRO A 119 -13.41 -22.48 -7.27
C PRO A 119 -13.74 -23.77 -6.51
N VAL A 120 -14.85 -23.77 -5.79
CA VAL A 120 -15.29 -24.81 -4.84
C VAL A 120 -15.20 -26.25 -5.40
N THR A 121 -15.07 -26.39 -6.72
CA THR A 121 -14.98 -27.66 -7.43
C THR A 121 -13.60 -28.32 -7.41
N SER A 122 -12.51 -27.60 -7.12
CA SER A 122 -11.14 -28.18 -7.17
C SER A 122 -10.56 -28.54 -5.81
N GLY A 123 -11.10 -28.02 -4.72
CA GLY A 123 -10.68 -28.38 -3.34
C GLY A 123 -9.24 -27.99 -2.96
N SER A 124 -8.53 -27.31 -3.84
CA SER A 124 -7.14 -26.90 -3.60
C SER A 124 -7.03 -25.38 -3.48
N THR A 125 -6.33 -24.93 -2.44
CA THR A 125 -6.00 -23.53 -2.23
C THR A 125 -4.57 -23.28 -2.60
N GLY A 126 -4.29 -22.13 -3.22
CA GLY A 126 -2.92 -21.62 -3.36
C GLY A 126 -2.62 -20.60 -2.26
N VAL A 127 -1.35 -20.31 -2.06
CA VAL A 127 -0.91 -19.31 -1.09
C VAL A 127 0.21 -18.46 -1.69
N ILE A 128 0.11 -17.16 -1.49
CA ILE A 128 1.16 -16.19 -1.82
C ILE A 128 1.63 -15.54 -0.53
N ASN A 129 2.92 -15.65 -0.22
CA ASN A 129 3.58 -14.91 0.85
C ASN A 129 4.34 -13.75 0.23
N ILE A 130 4.13 -12.55 0.76
CA ILE A 130 4.68 -11.31 0.21
C ILE A 130 5.38 -10.53 1.32
N MET A 131 6.56 -9.99 1.01
CA MET A 131 7.21 -8.95 1.79
C MET A 131 7.06 -7.63 1.06
N PHE A 132 6.82 -6.54 1.81
CA PHE A 132 6.57 -5.25 1.20
C PHE A 132 7.18 -4.08 1.97
N VAL A 133 7.31 -2.96 1.27
CA VAL A 133 7.67 -1.66 1.84
C VAL A 133 6.63 -0.63 1.42
N ILE A 134 6.19 0.18 2.37
CA ILE A 134 5.24 1.28 2.13
C ILE A 134 6.02 2.56 1.87
N SER A 135 5.63 3.30 0.87
CA SER A 135 6.15 4.62 0.55
C SER A 135 5.01 5.64 0.34
N ASP A 136 5.39 6.89 0.14
CA ASP A 136 4.46 7.99 -0.18
C ASP A 136 3.29 8.11 0.81
N GLY A 137 3.57 7.92 2.12
CA GLY A 137 2.55 8.06 3.17
C GLY A 137 1.42 7.05 3.08
N GLY A 138 1.69 5.84 2.61
CA GLY A 138 0.70 4.78 2.48
C GLY A 138 -0.03 4.78 1.13
N ARG A 139 0.43 5.54 0.15
CA ARG A 139 -0.19 5.58 -1.18
C ARG A 139 0.45 4.62 -2.18
N HIS A 140 1.65 4.14 -1.89
CA HIS A 140 2.37 3.23 -2.74
C HIS A 140 2.98 2.10 -1.91
N ILE A 141 2.89 0.86 -2.41
CA ILE A 141 3.45 -0.34 -1.82
C ILE A 141 4.33 -1.02 -2.87
N HIS A 142 5.57 -1.31 -2.50
CA HIS A 142 6.49 -2.13 -3.29
C HIS A 142 6.51 -3.53 -2.71
N GLU A 143 6.27 -4.54 -3.54
CA GLU A 143 6.10 -5.91 -3.11
C GLU A 143 7.09 -6.85 -3.78
N VAL A 144 7.51 -7.87 -3.03
CA VAL A 144 8.21 -9.04 -3.55
C VAL A 144 7.54 -10.29 -3.01
N VAL A 145 7.19 -11.20 -3.89
CA VAL A 145 6.68 -12.51 -3.51
C VAL A 145 7.83 -13.34 -2.94
N SER A 146 7.78 -13.63 -1.66
CA SER A 146 8.78 -14.44 -0.96
C SER A 146 8.55 -15.94 -1.15
N GLU A 147 7.28 -16.35 -1.32
CA GLU A 147 6.91 -17.73 -1.56
C GLU A 147 5.58 -17.81 -2.31
N PHE A 148 5.48 -18.72 -3.26
CA PHE A 148 4.25 -18.98 -3.99
C PHE A 148 3.97 -20.47 -4.09
N THR A 149 2.82 -20.90 -3.59
CA THR A 149 2.28 -22.24 -3.77
C THR A 149 1.04 -22.14 -4.65
N PRO A 150 1.10 -22.57 -5.91
CA PRO A 150 -0.07 -22.56 -6.79
C PRO A 150 -1.19 -23.48 -6.28
N PRO A 151 -2.45 -23.21 -6.61
CA PRO A 151 -3.54 -24.12 -6.33
C PRO A 151 -3.24 -25.52 -6.89
N GLY A 152 -3.39 -26.56 -6.05
CA GLY A 152 -3.15 -27.97 -6.42
C GLY A 152 -1.68 -28.40 -6.41
N ALA A 153 -0.75 -27.51 -6.16
CA ALA A 153 0.66 -27.88 -5.97
C ALA A 153 0.90 -28.51 -4.59
N SER A 154 1.85 -29.43 -4.53
CA SER A 154 2.25 -30.09 -3.26
C SER A 154 3.21 -29.24 -2.42
N GLY A 155 3.64 -28.08 -2.92
CA GLY A 155 4.55 -27.17 -2.24
C GLY A 155 4.89 -25.94 -3.09
N PRO A 156 5.72 -25.05 -2.54
CA PRO A 156 6.07 -23.81 -3.22
C PRO A 156 6.88 -24.06 -4.50
N VAL A 157 6.69 -23.18 -5.46
CA VAL A 157 7.44 -23.15 -6.71
C VAL A 157 8.49 -22.03 -6.66
N SER A 158 9.57 -22.22 -7.41
CA SER A 158 10.55 -21.14 -7.59
C SER A 158 9.93 -20.00 -8.39
N ASN A 159 10.00 -18.80 -7.85
CA ASN A 159 9.47 -17.61 -8.51
C ASN A 159 10.39 -16.40 -8.28
N GLN A 160 10.32 -15.43 -9.19
CA GLN A 160 10.86 -14.09 -9.03
C GLN A 160 9.74 -13.13 -9.44
N THR A 161 9.04 -12.60 -8.47
CA THR A 161 7.83 -11.84 -8.69
C THR A 161 7.88 -10.55 -7.89
N SER A 162 7.63 -9.43 -8.56
CA SER A 162 7.46 -8.13 -7.92
C SER A 162 6.15 -7.50 -8.35
N ALA A 163 5.63 -6.66 -7.49
CA ALA A 163 4.45 -5.86 -7.76
C ALA A 163 4.60 -4.45 -7.20
N ASP A 164 3.87 -3.54 -7.79
CA ASP A 164 3.68 -2.18 -7.31
C ASP A 164 2.19 -1.92 -7.19
N ASP A 165 1.78 -1.45 -6.01
CA ASP A 165 0.40 -1.13 -5.70
C ASP A 165 0.26 0.38 -5.50
N TRP A 166 -0.74 0.97 -6.15
CA TRP A 166 -1.05 2.39 -6.04
C TRP A 166 -2.44 2.58 -5.48
N LYS A 167 -2.55 3.41 -4.45
CA LYS A 167 -3.84 3.73 -3.84
C LYS A 167 -4.75 4.38 -4.86
N VAL A 168 -5.93 3.79 -5.03
CA VAL A 168 -6.97 4.36 -5.89
C VAL A 168 -7.56 5.57 -5.18
N ALA A 169 -7.59 6.71 -5.87
CA ALA A 169 -8.24 7.89 -5.33
C ALA A 169 -9.74 7.60 -5.17
N SER A 170 -10.28 7.81 -3.97
CA SER A 170 -11.73 7.78 -3.79
C SER A 170 -12.35 8.82 -4.71
N GLN A 171 -13.23 8.40 -5.60
CA GLN A 171 -14.06 9.35 -6.33
C GLN A 171 -14.90 10.08 -5.28
N GLN A 172 -14.62 11.37 -5.08
CA GLN A 172 -15.54 12.21 -4.35
C GLN A 172 -16.81 12.25 -5.17
N GLU A 173 -17.91 11.78 -4.61
CA GLU A 173 -19.23 11.99 -5.19
C GLU A 173 -19.40 13.49 -5.43
N GLN A 174 -19.51 13.86 -6.70
CA GLN A 174 -19.81 15.24 -7.15
C GLN A 174 -21.31 15.49 -7.01
#